data_63bd5622cef6ba190b243f3ad2f72e5f
#
_entry.id   63bd5622cef6ba190b243f3ad2f72e5f
#
_cell.length_a   1.000
_cell.length_b   1.000
_cell.length_c   1.000
_cell.angle_alpha   90.00
_cell.angle_beta   90.00
_cell.angle_gamma   90.00
#
_symmetry.space_group_name_H-M   'P 1'
#
loop_
_entity.id
_entity.type
_entity.pdbx_description
1 polymer ?
#
loop_
_entity_poly.entity_id
_entity_poly.type
_entity_poly.pdbx_seq_one_letter_code
_entity_poly.pdbx_strand_id
1 'polypeptide(L)'
;MKSKHLRDEQKGFIFLLLIFVIIVGVSVYMYALLQKDSVIEELENDEVLRMLFVIEDENKEILLTNVLVYYPVLKKAAIVNIPNHVGAIYDSIGRVDRIDAVYKEKGIMTYKQEIEKLIGYKISFYTILSERNFSKITDMLGGLRVFIPAPIDVLTETGDRC
;
A
#
# COMPACT_ATOMS: atom_id res chain seq x y z
N MET A 1 -17.72 -48.57 42.37
CA MET A 1 -17.82 -47.15 42.05
C MET A 1 -16.59 -46.51 41.39
N LYS A 2 -15.47 -47.22 41.21
CA LYS A 2 -14.20 -46.67 40.63
C LYS A 2 -14.17 -46.54 39.09
N SER A 3 -14.93 -47.32 38.35
CA SER A 3 -14.84 -47.34 36.88
C SER A 3 -15.54 -46.15 36.15
N LYS A 4 -16.49 -45.50 36.80
CA LYS A 4 -17.21 -44.36 36.19
C LYS A 4 -16.41 -43.09 36.23
N HIS A 5 -15.63 -42.86 37.28
CA HIS A 5 -14.78 -41.69 37.45
C HIS A 5 -13.61 -41.62 36.43
N LEU A 6 -12.97 -42.80 36.18
CA LEU A 6 -11.90 -42.90 35.16
C LEU A 6 -12.40 -42.62 33.72
N ARG A 7 -13.65 -42.95 33.40
CA ARG A 7 -14.28 -42.66 32.10
C ARG A 7 -14.56 -41.19 31.88
N ASP A 8 -14.85 -40.46 32.92
CA ASP A 8 -15.14 -39.00 32.82
C ASP A 8 -13.84 -38.19 32.77
N GLU A 9 -12.78 -38.60 33.46
CA GLU A 9 -11.44 -37.99 33.32
C GLU A 9 -10.87 -38.23 31.91
N GLN A 10 -11.05 -39.42 31.33
CA GLN A 10 -10.61 -39.70 29.96
C GLN A 10 -11.38 -38.85 28.92
N LYS A 11 -12.67 -38.62 29.10
CA LYS A 11 -13.45 -37.74 28.23
C LYS A 11 -13.00 -36.29 28.32
N GLY A 12 -12.70 -35.82 29.54
CA GLY A 12 -12.15 -34.50 29.75
C GLY A 12 -10.80 -34.31 29.07
N PHE A 13 -9.91 -35.29 29.17
CA PHE A 13 -8.63 -35.27 28.50
C PHE A 13 -8.73 -35.30 26.98
N ILE A 14 -9.62 -36.13 26.41
CA ILE A 14 -9.89 -36.16 24.96
C ILE A 14 -10.44 -34.83 24.48
N PHE A 15 -11.37 -34.19 25.23
CA PHE A 15 -11.92 -32.91 24.90
C PHE A 15 -10.84 -31.78 24.89
N LEU A 16 -9.96 -31.79 25.88
CA LEU A 16 -8.86 -30.84 25.99
C LEU A 16 -7.84 -31.02 24.85
N LEU A 17 -7.55 -32.26 24.47
CA LEU A 17 -6.69 -32.59 23.35
C LEU A 17 -7.29 -32.13 22.03
N LEU A 18 -8.61 -32.28 21.86
CA LEU A 18 -9.31 -31.82 20.66
C LEU A 18 -9.26 -30.28 20.53
N ILE A 19 -9.47 -29.54 21.62
CA ILE A 19 -9.32 -28.09 21.65
C ILE A 19 -7.89 -27.68 21.28
N PHE A 20 -6.89 -28.35 21.83
CA PHE A 20 -5.48 -28.08 21.51
C PHE A 20 -5.17 -28.27 20.03
N VAL A 21 -5.66 -29.36 19.41
CA VAL A 21 -5.50 -29.63 17.98
C VAL A 21 -6.15 -28.53 17.13
N ILE A 22 -7.33 -28.04 17.52
CA ILE A 22 -8.02 -26.94 16.82
C ILE A 22 -7.20 -25.65 16.91
N ILE A 23 -6.68 -25.31 18.09
CA ILE A 23 -5.88 -24.09 18.28
C ILE A 23 -4.61 -24.15 17.43
N VAL A 24 -3.91 -25.28 17.44
CA VAL A 24 -2.70 -25.48 16.63
C VAL A 24 -3.04 -25.40 15.14
N GLY A 25 -4.13 -26.04 14.70
CA GLY A 25 -4.58 -25.97 13.30
C GLY A 25 -4.90 -24.56 12.83
N VAL A 26 -5.62 -23.78 13.65
CA VAL A 26 -5.94 -22.38 13.36
C VAL A 26 -4.66 -21.52 13.35
N SER A 27 -3.73 -21.76 14.27
CA SER A 27 -2.46 -21.02 14.32
C SER A 27 -1.60 -21.28 13.09
N VAL A 28 -1.49 -22.53 12.65
CA VAL A 28 -0.75 -22.90 11.43
C VAL A 28 -1.42 -22.31 10.18
N TYR A 29 -2.75 -22.37 10.13
CA TYR A 29 -3.49 -21.78 9.02
C TYR A 29 -3.31 -20.24 8.93
N MET A 30 -3.40 -19.55 10.08
CA MET A 30 -3.14 -18.08 10.16
C MET A 30 -1.70 -17.75 9.76
N TYR A 31 -0.73 -18.56 10.23
CA TYR A 31 0.67 -18.38 9.88
C TYR A 31 0.91 -18.54 8.38
N ALA A 32 0.32 -19.56 7.75
CA ALA A 32 0.42 -19.78 6.30
C ALA A 32 -0.24 -18.66 5.48
N LEU A 33 -1.34 -18.07 5.98
CA LEU A 33 -1.98 -16.88 5.35
C LEU A 33 -1.12 -15.64 5.44
N LEU A 34 -0.40 -15.44 6.55
CA LEU A 34 0.45 -14.26 6.77
C LEU A 34 1.79 -14.34 6.02
N GLN A 35 2.23 -15.54 5.63
CA GLN A 35 3.48 -15.73 4.89
C GLN A 35 3.37 -15.53 3.37
N LYS A 36 2.18 -15.26 2.82
CA LYS A 36 2.07 -14.89 1.41
C LYS A 36 2.52 -13.43 1.23
N ASP A 37 3.81 -13.24 1.08
CA ASP A 37 4.38 -12.01 0.52
C ASP A 37 3.96 -11.92 -0.95
N SER A 38 2.80 -11.32 -1.20
CA SER A 38 2.21 -11.18 -2.54
C SER A 38 3.15 -10.48 -3.52
N VAL A 39 4.05 -9.62 -3.04
CA VAL A 39 5.07 -8.95 -3.87
C VAL A 39 6.11 -9.95 -4.39
N ILE A 40 6.57 -10.87 -3.54
CA ILE A 40 7.56 -11.89 -3.91
C ILE A 40 6.93 -12.86 -4.90
N GLU A 41 5.68 -13.29 -4.66
CA GLU A 41 4.95 -14.18 -5.57
C GLU A 41 4.75 -13.58 -6.96
N GLU A 42 4.40 -12.28 -7.07
CA GLU A 42 4.30 -11.58 -8.36
C GLU A 42 5.66 -11.44 -9.06
N LEU A 43 6.74 -11.20 -8.30
CA LEU A 43 8.08 -11.11 -8.86
C LEU A 43 8.62 -12.48 -9.31
N GLU A 44 8.33 -13.56 -8.59
CA GLU A 44 8.75 -14.92 -8.94
C GLU A 44 8.00 -15.45 -10.17
N ASN A 45 6.75 -15.07 -10.36
CA ASN A 45 5.94 -15.44 -11.52
C ASN A 45 6.23 -14.60 -12.76
N ASP A 46 7.27 -13.75 -12.75
CA ASP A 46 7.61 -12.82 -13.85
C ASP A 46 6.44 -11.89 -14.24
N GLU A 47 5.51 -11.66 -13.35
CA GLU A 47 4.36 -10.79 -13.58
C GLU A 47 4.77 -9.32 -13.52
N VAL A 48 4.04 -8.48 -14.23
CA VAL A 48 4.26 -7.04 -14.23
C VAL A 48 3.79 -6.45 -12.90
N LEU A 49 4.74 -6.01 -12.09
CA LEU A 49 4.44 -5.36 -10.81
C LEU A 49 3.96 -3.93 -11.06
N ARG A 50 2.80 -3.60 -10.51
CA ARG A 50 2.20 -2.26 -10.58
C ARG A 50 1.93 -1.72 -9.20
N MET A 51 2.56 -0.61 -8.86
CA MET A 51 2.47 0.02 -7.56
C MET A 51 2.04 1.48 -7.68
N LEU A 52 1.02 1.85 -6.92
CA LEU A 52 0.57 3.24 -6.79
C LEU A 52 1.35 3.91 -5.65
N PHE A 53 2.00 5.01 -5.98
CA PHE A 53 2.66 5.90 -5.03
C PHE A 53 1.85 7.18 -4.86
N VAL A 54 1.48 7.48 -3.65
CA VAL A 54 0.81 8.73 -3.29
C VAL A 54 1.65 9.44 -2.24
N ILE A 55 1.96 10.71 -2.48
CA ILE A 55 2.56 11.59 -1.49
C ILE A 55 1.50 12.59 -1.07
N GLU A 56 1.27 12.69 0.24
CA GLU A 56 0.30 13.61 0.83
C GLU A 56 0.99 14.57 1.81
N ASP A 57 0.40 15.75 1.97
CA ASP A 57 0.79 16.69 3.00
C ASP A 57 0.19 16.36 4.38
N GLU A 58 0.42 17.23 5.37
CA GLU A 58 -0.13 17.08 6.72
C GLU A 58 -1.66 17.20 6.75
N ASN A 59 -2.28 17.84 5.76
CA ASN A 59 -3.72 18.01 5.62
C ASN A 59 -4.38 16.88 4.82
N LYS A 60 -3.61 15.85 4.43
CA LYS A 60 -4.02 14.76 3.53
C LYS A 60 -4.41 15.25 2.12
N GLU A 61 -3.82 16.34 1.68
CA GLU A 61 -3.91 16.77 0.29
C GLU A 61 -2.84 16.07 -0.53
N ILE A 62 -3.23 15.57 -1.70
CA ILE A 62 -2.31 14.85 -2.58
C ILE A 62 -1.34 15.83 -3.22
N LEU A 63 -0.06 15.66 -2.98
CA LEU A 63 1.02 16.39 -3.63
C LEU A 63 1.46 15.72 -4.92
N LEU A 64 1.54 14.39 -4.91
CA LEU A 64 2.03 13.62 -6.04
C LEU A 64 1.34 12.25 -6.11
N THR A 65 0.97 11.86 -7.32
CA THR A 65 0.50 10.51 -7.62
C THR A 65 1.26 9.92 -8.79
N ASN A 66 1.93 8.80 -8.55
CA ASN A 66 2.66 8.06 -9.57
C ASN A 66 2.27 6.59 -9.56
N VAL A 67 2.21 5.98 -10.74
CA VAL A 67 2.11 4.52 -10.89
C VAL A 67 3.44 4.01 -11.42
N LEU A 68 4.12 3.23 -10.60
CA LEU A 68 5.32 2.48 -10.99
C LEU A 68 4.87 1.18 -11.64
N VAL A 69 5.37 0.93 -12.84
CA VAL A 69 5.20 -0.33 -13.58
C VAL A 69 6.59 -0.94 -13.73
N TYR A 70 6.82 -2.09 -13.10
CA TYR A 70 8.08 -2.81 -13.20
C TYR A 70 7.89 -4.14 -13.90
N TYR A 71 8.70 -4.39 -14.91
CA TYR A 71 8.71 -5.64 -15.68
C TYR A 71 9.98 -6.44 -15.37
N PRO A 72 9.90 -7.49 -14.53
CA PRO A 72 11.06 -8.22 -14.02
C PRO A 72 11.90 -8.87 -15.12
N VAL A 73 11.26 -9.50 -16.11
CA VAL A 73 11.93 -10.23 -17.21
C VAL A 73 12.90 -9.33 -17.96
N LEU A 74 12.48 -8.11 -18.26
CA LEU A 74 13.32 -7.13 -18.98
C LEU A 74 14.13 -6.23 -18.05
N LYS A 75 13.92 -6.33 -16.73
CA LYS A 75 14.49 -5.43 -15.71
C LYS A 75 14.27 -3.95 -16.05
N LYS A 76 13.09 -3.63 -16.56
CA LYS A 76 12.69 -2.27 -16.94
C LYS A 76 11.59 -1.78 -16.05
N ALA A 77 11.62 -0.49 -15.74
CA ALA A 77 10.58 0.20 -15.03
C ALA A 77 10.11 1.43 -15.82
N ALA A 78 8.84 1.77 -15.64
CA ALA A 78 8.25 3.01 -16.12
C ALA A 78 7.48 3.66 -14.98
N ILE A 79 7.46 4.99 -14.96
CA ILE A 79 6.68 5.77 -14.01
C ILE A 79 5.66 6.56 -14.81
N VAL A 80 4.39 6.39 -14.45
CA VAL A 80 3.28 7.15 -15.00
C VAL A 80 2.82 8.15 -13.95
N ASN A 81 3.01 9.44 -14.24
CA ASN A 81 2.53 10.50 -13.36
C ASN A 81 1.04 10.76 -13.64
N ILE A 82 0.24 10.80 -12.59
CA ILE A 82 -1.19 11.14 -12.64
C ILE A 82 -1.36 12.53 -12.03
N PRO A 83 -1.63 13.56 -12.85
CA PRO A 83 -1.86 14.90 -12.31
C PRO A 83 -3.10 14.94 -11.40
N ASN A 84 -3.00 15.60 -10.26
CA ASN A 84 -4.08 15.64 -9.25
C ASN A 84 -5.36 16.34 -9.79
N HIS A 85 -5.22 17.14 -10.82
CA HIS A 85 -6.33 17.90 -11.43
C HIS A 85 -6.99 17.19 -12.63
N VAL A 86 -6.70 15.89 -12.84
CA VAL A 86 -7.41 15.12 -13.87
C VAL A 86 -8.90 15.12 -13.57
N GLY A 87 -9.66 15.76 -14.48
CA GLY A 87 -11.12 15.85 -14.39
C GLY A 87 -11.80 14.74 -15.18
N ALA A 88 -12.75 14.09 -14.54
CA ALA A 88 -13.60 13.09 -15.17
C ALA A 88 -14.95 12.99 -14.44
N ILE A 89 -15.86 12.18 -15.00
CA ILE A 89 -17.04 11.74 -14.26
C ILE A 89 -16.59 10.55 -13.41
N TYR A 90 -16.58 10.74 -12.09
CA TYR A 90 -16.24 9.68 -11.16
C TYR A 90 -17.51 9.08 -10.55
N ASP A 91 -17.81 7.85 -10.92
CA ASP A 91 -19.00 7.12 -10.43
C ASP A 91 -19.00 7.02 -8.90
N SER A 92 -17.82 6.93 -8.32
CA SER A 92 -17.61 6.82 -6.87
C SER A 92 -18.11 8.02 -6.07
N ILE A 93 -18.12 9.21 -6.67
CA ILE A 93 -18.63 10.47 -6.07
C ILE A 93 -19.83 11.03 -6.82
N GLY A 94 -20.24 10.40 -7.95
CA GLY A 94 -21.48 10.71 -8.71
C GLY A 94 -21.49 12.07 -9.40
N ARG A 95 -20.30 12.66 -9.66
CA ARG A 95 -20.20 13.97 -10.32
C ARG A 95 -18.91 14.12 -11.13
N VAL A 96 -18.89 15.16 -11.98
CA VAL A 96 -17.65 15.62 -12.61
C VAL A 96 -16.82 16.35 -11.56
N ASP A 97 -15.62 15.89 -11.32
CA ASP A 97 -14.69 16.51 -10.38
C ASP A 97 -13.24 16.17 -10.73
N ARG A 98 -12.30 16.66 -9.93
CA ARG A 98 -10.88 16.31 -9.98
C ARG A 98 -10.66 14.97 -9.30
N ILE A 99 -9.64 14.23 -9.72
CA ILE A 99 -9.37 12.90 -9.15
C ILE A 99 -8.95 12.95 -7.66
N ASP A 100 -8.31 14.05 -7.23
CA ASP A 100 -7.95 14.25 -5.83
C ASP A 100 -9.17 14.37 -4.90
N ALA A 101 -10.31 14.85 -5.41
CA ALA A 101 -11.56 14.87 -4.65
C ALA A 101 -12.03 13.46 -4.27
N VAL A 102 -11.81 12.48 -5.14
CA VAL A 102 -12.12 11.07 -4.83
C VAL A 102 -11.30 10.57 -3.64
N TYR A 103 -10.01 10.91 -3.59
CA TYR A 103 -9.16 10.55 -2.46
C TYR A 103 -9.67 11.16 -1.16
N LYS A 104 -9.96 12.46 -1.19
CA LYS A 104 -10.42 13.22 -0.02
C LYS A 104 -11.74 12.71 0.54
N GLU A 105 -12.68 12.33 -0.33
CA GLU A 105 -14.04 11.90 0.07
C GLU A 105 -14.15 10.41 0.36
N LYS A 106 -13.45 9.57 -0.38
CA LYS A 106 -13.61 8.11 -0.38
C LYS A 106 -12.36 7.33 0.04
N GLY A 107 -11.22 8.00 0.18
CA GLY A 107 -9.96 7.41 0.60
C GLY A 107 -9.24 6.62 -0.48
N ILE A 108 -8.11 6.01 -0.08
CA ILE A 108 -7.13 5.41 -1.00
C ILE A 108 -7.68 4.24 -1.82
N MET A 109 -8.55 3.40 -1.27
CA MET A 109 -9.03 2.22 -1.99
C MET A 109 -9.89 2.60 -3.19
N THR A 110 -10.80 3.55 -3.02
CA THR A 110 -11.65 4.07 -4.09
C THR A 110 -10.81 4.87 -5.08
N TYR A 111 -9.88 5.69 -4.59
CA TYR A 111 -8.94 6.44 -5.40
C TYR A 111 -8.12 5.53 -6.32
N LYS A 112 -7.55 4.44 -5.77
CA LYS A 112 -6.83 3.42 -6.56
C LYS A 112 -7.71 2.83 -7.66
N GLN A 113 -8.98 2.50 -7.35
CA GLN A 113 -9.91 1.95 -8.34
C GLN A 113 -10.20 2.94 -9.49
N GLU A 114 -10.34 4.22 -9.20
CA GLU A 114 -10.55 5.23 -10.24
C GLU A 114 -9.28 5.42 -11.10
N ILE A 115 -8.09 5.33 -10.49
CA ILE A 115 -6.83 5.33 -11.24
C ILE A 115 -6.72 4.09 -12.12
N GLU A 116 -7.08 2.90 -11.63
CA GLU A 116 -7.11 1.67 -12.42
C GLU A 116 -8.01 1.80 -13.66
N LYS A 117 -9.17 2.44 -13.51
CA LYS A 117 -10.05 2.74 -14.65
C LYS A 117 -9.39 3.71 -15.63
N LEU A 118 -8.72 4.75 -15.11
CA LEU A 118 -8.08 5.78 -15.92
C LEU A 118 -6.93 5.21 -16.77
N ILE A 119 -6.08 4.35 -16.18
CA ILE A 119 -4.92 3.78 -16.87
C ILE A 119 -5.22 2.46 -17.60
N GLY A 120 -6.37 1.85 -17.33
CA GLY A 120 -6.81 0.58 -17.96
C GLY A 120 -6.14 -0.67 -17.39
N TYR A 121 -5.43 -0.59 -16.27
CA TYR A 121 -4.71 -1.71 -15.65
C TYR A 121 -5.03 -1.84 -14.17
N LYS A 122 -4.98 -3.06 -13.66
CA LYS A 122 -5.03 -3.33 -12.22
C LYS A 122 -3.73 -2.94 -11.55
N ILE A 123 -3.83 -2.40 -10.34
CA ILE A 123 -2.70 -2.01 -9.50
C ILE A 123 -2.64 -2.99 -8.32
N SER A 124 -1.55 -3.75 -8.23
CA SER A 124 -1.39 -4.79 -7.21
C SER A 124 -1.16 -4.18 -5.82
N PHE A 125 -0.32 -3.15 -5.75
CA PHE A 125 0.12 -2.56 -4.49
C PHE A 125 -0.07 -1.06 -4.47
N TYR A 126 -0.17 -0.50 -3.27
CA TYR A 126 -0.12 0.95 -3.09
C TYR A 126 0.69 1.32 -1.85
N THR A 127 1.25 2.51 -1.86
CA THR A 127 1.89 3.12 -0.69
C THR A 127 1.51 4.58 -0.60
N ILE A 128 1.31 5.04 0.63
CA ILE A 128 1.06 6.45 0.94
C ILE A 128 2.21 6.93 1.80
N LEU A 129 2.85 7.99 1.39
CA LEU A 129 3.94 8.63 2.11
C LEU A 129 3.55 10.06 2.44
N SER A 130 3.75 10.46 3.69
CA SER A 130 3.72 11.89 4.01
C SER A 130 4.95 12.56 3.42
N GLU A 131 4.84 13.84 3.05
CA GLU A 131 5.95 14.66 2.59
C GLU A 131 7.17 14.54 3.52
N ARG A 132 6.93 14.59 4.83
CA ARG A 132 7.96 14.44 5.85
C ARG A 132 8.69 13.08 5.79
N ASN A 133 7.96 11.98 5.56
CA ASN A 133 8.55 10.66 5.45
C ASN A 133 9.30 10.50 4.13
N PHE A 134 8.78 11.07 3.05
CA PHE A 134 9.46 11.10 1.77
C PHE A 134 10.79 11.84 1.85
N SER A 135 10.82 13.01 2.50
CA SER A 135 12.05 13.77 2.76
C SER A 135 13.08 12.93 3.52
N LYS A 136 12.67 12.26 4.61
CA LYS A 136 13.58 11.40 5.37
C LYS A 136 14.15 10.25 4.55
N ILE A 137 13.34 9.61 3.69
CA ILE A 137 13.82 8.56 2.80
C ILE A 137 14.85 9.12 1.83
N THR A 138 14.60 10.29 1.27
CA THR A 138 15.53 10.98 0.37
C THR A 138 16.86 11.28 1.07
N ASP A 139 16.83 11.77 2.30
CA ASP A 139 18.03 12.05 3.11
C ASP A 139 18.83 10.76 3.38
N MET A 140 18.14 9.66 3.71
CA MET A 140 18.78 8.36 3.93
C MET A 140 19.47 7.81 2.67
N LEU A 141 18.98 8.17 1.49
CA LEU A 141 19.58 7.82 0.20
C LEU A 141 20.73 8.75 -0.23
N GLY A 142 21.09 9.73 0.62
CA GLY A 142 22.16 10.68 0.36
C GLY A 142 21.72 11.95 -0.38
N GLY A 143 20.44 12.24 -0.40
CA GLY A 143 19.84 13.41 -1.03
C GLY A 143 19.69 13.27 -2.54
N LEU A 144 19.06 14.28 -3.14
CA LEU A 144 18.90 14.38 -4.60
C LEU A 144 19.83 15.46 -5.16
N ARG A 145 20.58 15.11 -6.19
CA ARG A 145 21.35 16.11 -6.95
C ARG A 145 20.46 16.71 -8.01
N VAL A 146 20.06 17.98 -7.81
CA VAL A 146 19.21 18.71 -8.73
C VAL A 146 20.02 19.77 -9.42
N PHE A 147 19.92 19.85 -10.74
CA PHE A 147 20.47 20.98 -11.50
C PHE A 147 19.48 22.15 -11.43
N ILE A 148 19.93 23.28 -10.90
CA ILE A 148 19.14 24.50 -10.80
C ILE A 148 19.68 25.46 -11.88
N PRO A 149 18.94 25.69 -12.97
CA PRO A 149 19.42 26.47 -14.11
C PRO A 149 19.46 27.98 -13.86
N ALA A 150 18.83 28.46 -12.80
CA ALA A 150 18.81 29.87 -12.42
C ALA A 150 18.98 30.01 -10.90
N PRO A 151 19.62 31.10 -10.42
CA PRO A 151 19.69 31.34 -8.98
C PRO A 151 18.28 31.47 -8.41
N ILE A 152 18.05 30.72 -7.33
CA ILE A 152 16.80 30.77 -6.55
C ILE A 152 17.05 31.70 -5.37
N ASP A 153 16.32 32.81 -5.30
CA ASP A 153 16.32 33.71 -4.13
C ASP A 153 14.93 33.65 -3.48
N VAL A 154 14.74 32.64 -2.65
CA VAL A 154 13.52 32.42 -1.87
C VAL A 154 13.83 32.28 -0.39
N LEU A 155 12.90 32.75 0.44
CA LEU A 155 12.93 32.47 1.86
C LEU A 155 12.34 31.07 2.10
N THR A 156 13.07 30.26 2.85
CA THR A 156 12.55 28.99 3.34
C THR A 156 11.47 29.21 4.40
N GLU A 157 10.68 28.23 4.73
CA GLU A 157 9.71 28.28 5.83
C GLU A 157 10.38 28.60 7.18
N THR A 158 11.67 28.32 7.32
CA THR A 158 12.48 28.66 8.49
C THR A 158 13.03 30.07 8.45
N GLY A 159 12.81 30.83 7.37
CA GLY A 159 13.26 32.20 7.20
C GLY A 159 14.70 32.34 6.71
N ASP A 160 15.33 31.24 6.31
CA ASP A 160 16.67 31.27 5.73
C ASP A 160 16.59 31.60 4.23
N ARG A 161 17.55 32.38 3.73
CA ARG A 161 17.73 32.66 2.30
C ARG A 161 18.55 31.54 1.65
N CYS A 162 18.01 30.95 0.60
CA CYS A 162 18.73 30.00 -0.25
C CYS A 162 19.19 30.63 -1.54
#